data_b1f3b22b81a9a644c3e8cf5daf8e88d0
#
_entry.id   b1f3b22b81a9a644c3e8cf5daf8e88d0
#
_cell.length_a   1.000
_cell.length_b   1.000
_cell.length_c   1.000
_cell.angle_alpha   90.00
_cell.angle_beta   90.00
_cell.angle_gamma   90.00
#
_symmetry.space_group_name_H-M   'P 1'
#
loop_
_entity.id
_entity.type
_entity.pdbx_description
1 polymer ?
#
loop_
_entity_poly.entity_id
_entity_poly.type
_entity_poly.pdbx_seq_one_letter_code
_entity_poly.pdbx_strand_id
1 'polypeptide(L)'
;MNFFRHRRRTVFGPPALALLITVAGCSSADDSASAVVPSPGAGVTKLCRELDRVLPSKVDDQDRRDPEPASALTAGWGDPAIILRCGVERPSKMDDPEADGVEANGVGWLLEEQDDGSFRFTTTLRKAYVEVTIPKDRAGDGMAPLVDLASAVKKAIPEGIAD
;
A
#
# COMPACT_ATOMS: atom_id res chain seq x y z
N MET A 1 23.59 -56.36 -68.96
CA MET A 1 22.27 -57.08 -69.02
C MET A 1 21.72 -57.16 -67.62
N ASN A 2 20.43 -56.90 -67.53
CA ASN A 2 19.51 -57.06 -66.41
C ASN A 2 19.34 -55.85 -65.47
N PHE A 3 18.30 -55.15 -65.78
CA PHE A 3 17.62 -54.12 -65.04
C PHE A 3 16.86 -54.76 -63.86
N PHE A 4 16.99 -54.23 -62.64
CA PHE A 4 15.98 -54.38 -61.61
C PHE A 4 15.57 -52.98 -61.08
N ARG A 5 14.30 -52.71 -61.47
CA ARG A 5 13.54 -51.50 -61.06
C ARG A 5 13.03 -51.69 -59.63
N HIS A 6 13.53 -50.95 -58.65
CA HIS A 6 12.85 -50.89 -57.40
C HIS A 6 12.01 -49.60 -57.30
N ARG A 7 10.71 -49.81 -57.33
CA ARG A 7 9.67 -48.83 -57.04
C ARG A 7 9.78 -48.44 -55.59
N ARG A 8 10.14 -47.18 -55.30
CA ARG A 8 9.98 -46.57 -53.97
C ARG A 8 8.57 -46.02 -53.88
N ARG A 9 7.76 -46.58 -52.99
CA ARG A 9 6.48 -46.05 -52.55
C ARG A 9 6.75 -44.90 -51.60
N THR A 10 6.42 -43.70 -51.97
CA THR A 10 6.36 -42.50 -51.12
C THR A 10 5.06 -42.60 -50.33
N VAL A 11 5.20 -42.74 -49.01
CA VAL A 11 4.09 -42.61 -48.08
C VAL A 11 4.02 -41.13 -47.68
N PHE A 12 2.99 -40.45 -48.16
CA PHE A 12 2.63 -39.11 -47.73
C PHE A 12 1.92 -39.27 -46.39
N GLY A 13 2.58 -38.88 -45.29
CA GLY A 13 1.94 -38.63 -43.98
C GLY A 13 1.39 -37.22 -43.92
N PRO A 14 0.22 -36.96 -43.31
CA PRO A 14 -0.32 -35.62 -43.20
C PRO A 14 0.48 -34.81 -42.19
N PRO A 15 0.68 -33.50 -42.43
CA PRO A 15 1.31 -32.64 -41.45
C PRO A 15 0.38 -32.41 -40.27
N ALA A 16 0.82 -32.81 -39.08
CA ALA A 16 0.17 -32.45 -37.81
C ALA A 16 0.35 -30.94 -37.59
N LEU A 17 -0.72 -30.20 -37.78
CA LEU A 17 -0.80 -28.78 -37.49
C LEU A 17 -0.85 -28.60 -35.96
N ALA A 18 0.30 -28.36 -35.34
CA ALA A 18 0.36 -28.01 -33.93
C ALA A 18 -0.17 -26.58 -33.74
N LEU A 19 -1.39 -26.46 -33.23
CA LEU A 19 -1.99 -25.19 -32.83
C LEU A 19 -1.31 -24.75 -31.55
N LEU A 20 -0.34 -23.82 -31.62
CA LEU A 20 0.20 -23.09 -30.48
C LEU A 20 -0.83 -22.07 -30.03
N ILE A 21 -1.60 -22.40 -29.00
CA ILE A 21 -2.47 -21.48 -28.31
C ILE A 21 -1.54 -20.62 -27.41
N THR A 22 -1.11 -19.46 -27.89
CA THR A 22 -0.52 -18.45 -27.05
C THR A 22 -1.62 -17.81 -26.21
N VAL A 23 -1.74 -18.26 -24.97
CA VAL A 23 -2.53 -17.55 -23.96
C VAL A 23 -1.76 -16.25 -23.67
N ALA A 24 -2.11 -15.17 -24.36
CA ALA A 24 -1.74 -13.84 -23.97
C ALA A 24 -2.53 -13.53 -22.69
N GLY A 25 -1.95 -13.89 -21.55
CA GLY A 25 -2.40 -13.37 -20.27
C GLY A 25 -2.18 -11.88 -20.27
N CYS A 26 -3.23 -11.09 -20.51
CA CYS A 26 -3.27 -9.70 -20.07
C CYS A 26 -3.30 -9.74 -18.54
N SER A 27 -2.13 -9.79 -17.91
CA SER A 27 -1.98 -9.21 -16.58
C SER A 27 -2.10 -7.71 -16.78
N SER A 28 -3.30 -7.17 -16.58
CA SER A 28 -3.45 -5.80 -16.14
C SER A 28 -2.65 -5.76 -14.84
N ALA A 29 -1.44 -5.20 -14.87
CA ALA A 29 -0.82 -4.73 -13.68
C ALA A 29 -1.77 -3.63 -13.18
N ASP A 30 -2.65 -3.98 -12.25
CA ASP A 30 -3.29 -2.96 -11.43
C ASP A 30 -2.15 -2.29 -10.70
N ASP A 31 -1.84 -1.04 -11.08
CA ASP A 31 -0.86 -0.17 -10.41
C ASP A 31 -1.35 0.25 -9.01
N SER A 32 -2.09 -0.63 -8.35
CA SER A 32 -2.53 -0.41 -6.97
C SER A 32 -1.33 -0.57 -6.04
N ALA A 33 -1.10 0.42 -5.20
CA ALA A 33 -0.09 0.32 -4.16
C ALA A 33 -0.38 -0.90 -3.26
N SER A 34 0.68 -1.51 -2.72
CA SER A 34 0.55 -2.62 -1.77
C SER A 34 0.84 -2.13 -0.35
N ALA A 35 0.02 -2.55 0.62
CA ALA A 35 0.25 -2.26 2.03
C ALA A 35 0.01 -3.49 2.90
N VAL A 36 0.94 -3.73 3.84
CA VAL A 36 0.75 -4.77 4.85
C VAL A 36 -0.37 -4.34 5.81
N VAL A 37 -1.43 -5.14 5.87
CA VAL A 37 -2.57 -4.88 6.76
C VAL A 37 -2.18 -5.19 8.21
N PRO A 38 -2.30 -4.24 9.15
CA PRO A 38 -2.04 -4.48 10.56
C PRO A 38 -3.03 -5.49 11.18
N SER A 39 -2.62 -6.14 12.27
CA SER A 39 -3.47 -7.11 13.01
C SER A 39 -3.60 -6.73 14.48
N PRO A 40 -4.16 -5.57 14.82
CA PRO A 40 -4.30 -5.12 16.19
C PRO A 40 -5.41 -5.87 16.92
N GLY A 41 -5.46 -5.69 18.25
CA GLY A 41 -6.56 -6.17 19.07
C GLY A 41 -7.93 -5.58 18.69
N ALA A 42 -9.01 -6.20 19.15
CA ALA A 42 -10.39 -5.84 18.76
C ALA A 42 -10.76 -4.38 19.06
N GLY A 43 -10.25 -3.82 20.17
CA GLY A 43 -10.49 -2.43 20.57
C GLY A 43 -9.90 -1.44 19.53
N VAL A 44 -8.63 -1.64 19.19
CA VAL A 44 -7.93 -0.83 18.19
C VAL A 44 -8.54 -1.03 16.79
N THR A 45 -8.88 -2.28 16.44
CA THR A 45 -9.58 -2.57 15.17
C THR A 45 -10.86 -1.76 15.01
N LYS A 46 -11.65 -1.61 16.11
CA LYS A 46 -12.87 -0.80 16.09
C LYS A 46 -12.55 0.68 15.81
N LEU A 47 -11.55 1.24 16.49
CA LEU A 47 -11.13 2.63 16.27
C LEU A 47 -10.66 2.85 14.82
N CYS A 48 -9.89 1.91 14.27
CA CYS A 48 -9.41 2.00 12.89
C CYS A 48 -10.53 1.94 11.85
N ARG A 49 -11.58 1.13 12.09
CA ARG A 49 -12.77 1.11 11.23
C ARG A 49 -13.57 2.42 11.30
N GLU A 50 -13.63 3.06 12.48
CA GLU A 50 -14.23 4.39 12.60
C GLU A 50 -13.39 5.44 11.86
N LEU A 51 -12.06 5.33 11.92
CA LEU A 51 -11.15 6.20 11.16
C LEU A 51 -11.42 6.07 9.65
N ASP A 52 -11.45 4.85 9.12
CA ASP A 52 -11.70 4.59 7.69
C ASP A 52 -12.97 5.29 7.16
N ARG A 53 -14.05 5.29 7.96
CA ARG A 53 -15.33 5.91 7.59
C ARG A 53 -15.28 7.43 7.50
N VAL A 54 -14.32 8.07 8.16
CA VAL A 54 -14.20 9.53 8.21
C VAL A 54 -12.97 10.06 7.49
N LEU A 55 -12.17 9.17 6.87
CA LEU A 55 -11.04 9.57 6.04
C LEU A 55 -11.51 10.41 4.84
N PRO A 56 -10.76 11.43 4.46
CA PRO A 56 -11.10 12.27 3.31
C PRO A 56 -10.95 11.50 1.98
N SER A 57 -11.73 11.90 1.00
CA SER A 57 -11.61 11.38 -0.37
C SER A 57 -10.36 11.88 -1.10
N LYS A 58 -9.75 12.97 -0.60
CA LYS A 58 -8.51 13.55 -1.12
C LYS A 58 -7.55 13.83 0.02
N VAL A 59 -6.27 13.62 -0.23
CA VAL A 59 -5.15 13.99 0.63
C VAL A 59 -4.07 14.54 -0.28
N ASP A 60 -3.56 15.74 0.03
CA ASP A 60 -2.56 16.42 -0.80
C ASP A 60 -3.00 16.52 -2.26
N ASP A 61 -4.26 16.93 -2.47
CA ASP A 61 -4.93 16.98 -3.77
C ASP A 61 -5.01 15.63 -4.54
N GLN A 62 -4.57 14.53 -3.95
CA GLN A 62 -4.65 13.20 -4.54
C GLN A 62 -5.96 12.51 -4.19
N ASP A 63 -6.59 11.89 -5.18
CA ASP A 63 -7.79 11.10 -4.99
C ASP A 63 -7.48 9.80 -4.23
N ARG A 64 -8.47 9.33 -3.43
CA ARG A 64 -8.36 8.08 -2.69
C ARG A 64 -8.21 6.90 -3.65
N ARG A 65 -7.22 6.06 -3.38
CA ARG A 65 -6.91 4.84 -4.10
C ARG A 65 -6.39 3.80 -3.10
N ASP A 66 -7.30 2.99 -2.59
CA ASP A 66 -6.97 2.06 -1.53
C ASP A 66 -5.95 1.01 -1.99
N PRO A 67 -4.97 0.66 -1.12
CA PRO A 67 -3.95 -0.32 -1.45
C PRO A 67 -4.50 -1.75 -1.42
N GLU A 68 -3.78 -2.66 -2.06
CA GLU A 68 -4.05 -4.09 -1.97
C GLU A 68 -3.21 -4.76 -0.85
N PRO A 69 -3.77 -5.73 -0.11
CA PRO A 69 -5.18 -6.14 -0.12
C PRO A 69 -6.09 -5.10 0.53
N ALA A 70 -7.30 -4.92 -0.01
CA ALA A 70 -8.26 -3.95 0.52
C ALA A 70 -8.62 -4.24 1.98
N SER A 71 -8.56 -3.22 2.82
CA SER A 71 -8.85 -3.35 4.26
C SER A 71 -9.31 -2.02 4.85
N ALA A 72 -10.23 -2.05 5.81
CA ALA A 72 -10.58 -0.89 6.61
C ALA A 72 -9.48 -0.43 7.61
N LEU A 73 -8.32 -1.08 7.60
CA LEU A 73 -7.13 -0.72 8.39
C LEU A 73 -6.05 -0.05 7.53
N THR A 74 -6.28 0.08 6.23
CA THR A 74 -5.36 0.69 5.27
C THR A 74 -6.10 1.61 4.33
N ALA A 75 -5.46 2.70 3.94
CA ALA A 75 -5.97 3.63 2.93
C ALA A 75 -4.82 4.18 2.11
N GLY A 76 -5.10 4.66 0.91
CA GLY A 76 -4.08 5.26 0.05
C GLY A 76 -4.62 6.39 -0.79
N TRP A 77 -3.73 7.29 -1.25
CA TRP A 77 -4.05 8.42 -2.12
C TRP A 77 -2.93 8.63 -3.13
N GLY A 78 -3.32 8.76 -4.38
CA GLY A 78 -2.40 9.07 -5.48
C GLY A 78 -1.53 7.91 -5.97
N ASP A 79 -0.60 8.25 -6.87
CA ASP A 79 0.41 7.39 -7.45
C ASP A 79 1.67 8.24 -7.77
N PRO A 80 2.82 8.00 -7.12
CA PRO A 80 3.04 7.05 -6.02
C PRO A 80 2.19 7.37 -4.80
N ALA A 81 1.71 6.33 -4.11
CA ALA A 81 0.67 6.48 -3.11
C ALA A 81 1.19 6.97 -1.76
N ILE A 82 0.48 7.93 -1.16
CA ILE A 82 0.51 8.18 0.28
C ILE A 82 -0.27 7.05 0.92
N ILE A 83 0.34 6.30 1.84
CA ILE A 83 -0.27 5.13 2.48
C ILE A 83 -0.53 5.40 3.95
N LEU A 84 -1.76 5.16 4.39
CA LEU A 84 -2.13 5.13 5.80
C LEU A 84 -2.35 3.69 6.27
N ARG A 85 -1.83 3.37 7.45
CA ARG A 85 -2.06 2.11 8.16
C ARG A 85 -2.47 2.41 9.58
N CYS A 86 -3.59 1.84 10.04
CA CYS A 86 -4.10 2.04 11.39
C CYS A 86 -4.01 0.76 12.21
N GLY A 87 -3.53 0.89 13.44
CA GLY A 87 -3.34 -0.25 14.34
C GLY A 87 -1.97 -0.93 14.15
N VAL A 88 -0.99 -0.18 13.71
CA VAL A 88 0.41 -0.64 13.71
C VAL A 88 0.93 -0.79 15.14
N GLU A 89 1.98 -1.59 15.31
CA GLU A 89 2.67 -1.67 16.59
C GLU A 89 3.36 -0.35 16.93
N ARG A 90 3.61 -0.13 18.21
CA ARG A 90 4.34 1.04 18.68
C ARG A 90 5.77 1.03 18.12
N PRO A 91 6.20 2.04 17.36
CA PRO A 91 7.58 2.11 16.89
C PRO A 91 8.56 2.19 18.06
N SER A 92 9.65 1.39 18.00
CA SER A 92 10.71 1.44 19.01
C SER A 92 11.41 2.79 19.09
N LYS A 93 11.42 3.54 18.00
CA LYS A 93 11.96 4.91 17.94
C LYS A 93 11.25 5.86 18.91
N MET A 94 10.03 5.57 19.35
CA MET A 94 9.33 6.35 20.39
C MET A 94 9.96 6.23 21.80
N ASP A 95 10.92 5.34 22.00
CA ASP A 95 11.67 5.21 23.24
C ASP A 95 12.95 6.08 23.24
N ASP A 96 13.30 6.63 22.09
CA ASP A 96 14.45 7.50 21.92
C ASP A 96 14.04 8.95 22.31
N PRO A 97 14.66 9.55 23.35
CA PRO A 97 14.35 10.91 23.76
C PRO A 97 14.77 11.97 22.72
N GLU A 98 15.61 11.61 21.75
CA GLU A 98 16.05 12.47 20.66
C GLU A 98 15.28 12.19 19.35
N ALA A 99 14.19 11.39 19.41
CA ALA A 99 13.38 11.12 18.25
C ALA A 99 12.73 12.41 17.72
N ASP A 100 12.76 12.59 16.41
CA ASP A 100 12.12 13.72 15.76
C ASP A 100 10.59 13.60 15.85
N GLY A 101 9.95 14.69 16.27
CA GLY A 101 8.51 14.81 16.35
C GLY A 101 8.02 16.04 15.64
N VAL A 102 6.87 15.92 15.01
CA VAL A 102 6.18 17.07 14.39
C VAL A 102 4.73 17.13 14.87
N GLU A 103 4.14 18.32 14.80
CA GLU A 103 2.72 18.50 15.03
C GLU A 103 2.05 19.02 13.75
N ALA A 104 0.98 18.38 13.36
CA ALA A 104 0.15 18.80 12.25
C ALA A 104 -1.29 18.96 12.72
N ASN A 105 -1.79 20.19 12.74
CA ASN A 105 -3.17 20.54 13.09
C ASN A 105 -3.69 19.88 14.39
N GLY A 106 -2.86 19.88 15.46
CA GLY A 106 -3.18 19.34 16.79
C GLY A 106 -3.07 17.82 16.90
N VAL A 107 -2.36 17.18 15.98
CA VAL A 107 -1.96 15.78 16.08
C VAL A 107 -0.44 15.70 16.10
N GLY A 108 0.11 15.10 17.16
CA GLY A 108 1.54 14.82 17.27
C GLY A 108 1.91 13.56 16.48
N TRP A 109 3.06 13.59 15.83
CA TRP A 109 3.60 12.52 15.02
C TRP A 109 5.08 12.31 15.31
N LEU A 110 5.50 11.05 15.46
CA LEU A 110 6.90 10.66 15.33
C LEU A 110 7.26 10.73 13.85
N LEU A 111 8.42 11.31 13.53
CA LEU A 111 8.98 11.35 12.18
C LEU A 111 10.13 10.36 12.05
N GLU A 112 10.09 9.53 11.00
CA GLU A 112 11.17 8.61 10.64
C GLU A 112 11.46 8.73 9.14
N GLU A 113 12.68 9.13 8.78
CA GLU A 113 13.16 9.03 7.41
C GLU A 113 13.54 7.57 7.12
N GLN A 114 13.11 7.06 5.95
CA GLN A 114 13.38 5.70 5.53
C GLN A 114 14.57 5.65 4.55
N ASP A 115 15.20 4.48 4.42
CA ASP A 115 16.38 4.29 3.55
C ASP A 115 16.10 4.58 2.06
N ASP A 116 14.85 4.46 1.63
CA ASP A 116 14.40 4.78 0.27
C ASP A 116 14.09 6.27 0.04
N GLY A 117 14.24 7.08 1.09
CA GLY A 117 13.97 8.51 1.10
C GLY A 117 12.49 8.85 1.29
N SER A 118 11.62 7.88 1.56
CA SER A 118 10.26 8.14 2.02
C SER A 118 10.26 8.58 3.49
N PHE A 119 9.19 9.21 3.93
CA PHE A 119 8.98 9.58 5.31
C PHE A 119 7.82 8.80 5.92
N ARG A 120 8.05 8.28 7.11
CA ARG A 120 7.04 7.62 7.93
C ARG A 120 6.69 8.49 9.10
N PHE A 121 5.40 8.68 9.31
CA PHE A 121 4.86 9.42 10.44
C PHE A 121 3.94 8.50 11.24
N THR A 122 4.14 8.42 12.56
CA THR A 122 3.28 7.62 13.43
C THR A 122 2.69 8.50 14.53
N THR A 123 1.37 8.48 14.71
CA THR A 123 0.70 9.30 15.74
C THR A 123 1.26 9.02 17.12
N THR A 124 1.43 10.09 17.92
CA THR A 124 1.78 10.01 19.34
C THR A 124 0.55 10.30 20.21
N LEU A 125 0.54 9.81 21.45
CA LEU A 125 -0.48 10.09 22.47
C LEU A 125 -1.92 9.83 21.98
N ARG A 126 -2.13 8.75 21.22
CA ARG A 126 -3.43 8.29 20.75
C ARG A 126 -3.68 6.82 21.14
N LYS A 127 -4.95 6.44 21.31
CA LYS A 127 -5.37 5.07 21.69
C LYS A 127 -5.20 4.03 20.58
N ALA A 128 -4.77 4.44 19.40
CA ALA A 128 -4.31 3.58 18.33
C ALA A 128 -3.20 4.30 17.57
N TYR A 129 -2.17 3.57 17.17
CA TYR A 129 -1.14 4.13 16.30
C TYR A 129 -1.64 4.15 14.87
N VAL A 130 -1.62 5.34 14.26
CA VAL A 130 -1.88 5.57 12.85
C VAL A 130 -0.56 5.94 12.21
N GLU A 131 -0.16 5.16 11.23
CA GLU A 131 1.05 5.38 10.45
C GLU A 131 0.68 5.96 9.09
N VAL A 132 1.43 6.96 8.64
CA VAL A 132 1.33 7.53 7.29
C VAL A 132 2.71 7.50 6.65
N THR A 133 2.82 6.86 5.48
CA THR A 133 4.04 6.88 4.68
C THR A 133 3.86 7.81 3.50
N ILE A 134 4.74 8.79 3.38
CA ILE A 134 4.80 9.74 2.27
C ILE A 134 5.98 9.35 1.39
N PRO A 135 5.76 8.95 0.11
CA PRO A 135 6.84 8.55 -0.77
C PRO A 135 7.78 9.73 -1.08
N LYS A 136 9.04 9.44 -1.37
CA LYS A 136 10.10 10.41 -1.65
C LYS A 136 9.67 11.47 -2.66
N ASP A 137 8.99 11.07 -3.72
CA ASP A 137 8.60 11.98 -4.81
C ASP A 137 7.52 12.99 -4.39
N ARG A 138 6.90 12.78 -3.20
CA ARG A 138 5.93 13.69 -2.56
C ARG A 138 6.46 14.35 -1.30
N ALA A 139 7.68 14.03 -0.90
CA ALA A 139 8.29 14.59 0.32
C ALA A 139 8.49 16.12 0.25
N GLY A 140 8.54 16.69 -0.96
CA GLY A 140 8.62 18.13 -1.19
C GLY A 140 7.38 18.90 -0.75
N ASP A 141 6.22 18.26 -0.62
CA ASP A 141 4.96 18.84 -0.17
C ASP A 141 4.88 18.94 1.36
N GLY A 142 5.92 18.46 2.04
CA GLY A 142 6.08 18.58 3.49
C GLY A 142 5.02 17.82 4.28
N MET A 143 4.34 18.50 5.21
CA MET A 143 3.35 17.91 6.11
C MET A 143 1.90 18.07 5.62
N ALA A 144 1.66 18.53 4.39
CA ALA A 144 0.31 18.74 3.87
C ALA A 144 -0.58 17.50 4.03
N PRO A 145 -0.12 16.26 3.72
CA PRO A 145 -0.91 15.05 3.94
C PRO A 145 -1.35 14.86 5.40
N LEU A 146 -0.50 15.19 6.36
CA LEU A 146 -0.81 15.05 7.79
C LEU A 146 -1.85 16.08 8.25
N VAL A 147 -1.81 17.29 7.70
CA VAL A 147 -2.80 18.34 7.97
C VAL A 147 -4.19 17.91 7.52
N ASP A 148 -4.30 17.34 6.31
CA ASP A 148 -5.56 16.84 5.75
C ASP A 148 -6.13 15.68 6.58
N LEU A 149 -5.28 14.79 7.08
CA LEU A 149 -5.66 13.63 7.87
C LEU A 149 -5.98 13.96 9.33
N ALA A 150 -5.44 15.04 9.87
CA ALA A 150 -5.52 15.37 11.31
C ALA A 150 -6.96 15.43 11.83
N SER A 151 -7.90 15.97 11.06
CA SER A 151 -9.31 16.07 11.47
C SER A 151 -9.95 14.67 11.65
N ALA A 152 -9.70 13.77 10.70
CA ALA A 152 -10.19 12.39 10.76
C ALA A 152 -9.56 11.64 11.95
N VAL A 153 -8.26 11.78 12.15
CA VAL A 153 -7.54 11.16 13.29
C VAL A 153 -8.11 11.66 14.61
N LYS A 154 -8.25 12.97 14.81
CA LYS A 154 -8.83 13.53 16.05
C LYS A 154 -10.25 13.05 16.33
N LYS A 155 -11.05 12.88 15.28
CA LYS A 155 -12.44 12.43 15.39
C LYS A 155 -12.57 10.97 15.78
N ALA A 156 -11.73 10.10 15.19
CA ALA A 156 -11.88 8.65 15.31
C ALA A 156 -10.97 8.01 16.36
N ILE A 157 -9.78 8.58 16.59
CA ILE A 157 -8.77 8.02 17.49
C ILE A 157 -8.60 8.94 18.71
N PRO A 158 -9.20 8.62 19.85
CA PRO A 158 -9.10 9.45 21.06
C PRO A 158 -7.65 9.62 21.54
N GLU A 159 -7.42 10.71 22.26
CA GLU A 159 -6.15 10.90 22.98
C GLU A 159 -5.98 9.83 24.07
N GLY A 160 -4.75 9.44 24.30
CA GLY A 160 -4.38 8.43 25.28
C GLY A 160 -3.15 7.65 24.88
N ILE A 161 -2.96 6.51 25.50
CA ILE A 161 -1.90 5.55 25.20
C ILE A 161 -2.55 4.36 24.53
N ALA A 162 -1.99 3.87 23.44
CA ALA A 162 -2.43 2.64 22.81
C ALA A 162 -2.06 1.44 23.70
N ASP A 163 -2.98 0.50 23.84
CA ASP A 163 -2.81 -0.75 24.60
C ASP A 163 -2.33 -1.88 23.70
#